data_49ec3bea7f1be955019f1a7c27631acd
#
_entry.id   49ec3bea7f1be955019f1a7c27631acd
#
_cell.length_a   1.000
_cell.length_b   1.000
_cell.length_c   1.000
_cell.angle_alpha   90.00
_cell.angle_beta   90.00
_cell.angle_gamma   90.00
#
_symmetry.space_group_name_H-M   'P 1'
#
loop_
_entity.id
_entity.type
_entity.pdbx_description
1 polymer ?
#
loop_
_entity_poly.entity_id
_entity_poly.type
_entity_poly.pdbx_seq_one_letter_code
_entity_poly.pdbx_strand_id
1 'polypeptide(L)'
;MTTALITGANKGLGFETARRLIEAGHAVYVGARDAHRGREAATRLGARFVQLDVTDEDSVKAAAEIVRADAGRLDVLVNNAGIAGARKLGRIGDVTAADMMTTYDTNVFGVVRVTHAFLPLLEAGDAPVVVNVSSGLGSVAATTDPSRVEFRVTALDYNSSKTALVMVTSQYAKAYPAIRFNAVDPGYTATDLNGHQGTQTVEEGAEIIVRMASIGADGPTGGFFDKAGPVAW
;
A
#
# COMPACT_ATOMS: atom_id res chain seq x y z
N MET A 1 13.81 1.75 -18.44
CA MET A 1 12.86 2.60 -17.70
C MET A 1 12.19 1.71 -16.66
N THR A 2 12.15 2.11 -15.42
CA THR A 2 11.54 1.37 -14.32
C THR A 2 10.01 1.46 -14.40
N THR A 3 9.33 0.31 -14.35
CA THR A 3 7.86 0.21 -14.42
C THR A 3 7.27 0.09 -13.02
N ALA A 4 6.35 0.96 -12.65
CA ALA A 4 5.71 0.98 -11.34
C ALA A 4 4.18 0.87 -11.44
N LEU A 5 3.55 0.13 -10.53
CA LEU A 5 2.10 0.09 -10.33
C LEU A 5 1.77 0.53 -8.91
N ILE A 6 0.80 1.44 -8.77
CA ILE A 6 0.33 1.88 -7.45
C ILE A 6 -1.17 1.65 -7.37
N THR A 7 -1.63 0.86 -6.39
CA THR A 7 -3.06 0.62 -6.17
C THR A 7 -3.70 1.78 -5.40
N GLY A 8 -4.94 2.14 -5.73
CA GLY A 8 -5.63 3.26 -5.10
C GLY A 8 -4.99 4.63 -5.38
N ALA A 9 -4.36 4.80 -6.55
CA ALA A 9 -3.55 5.97 -6.89
C ALA A 9 -4.35 7.14 -7.50
N ASN A 10 -5.68 7.11 -7.46
CA ASN A 10 -6.50 8.20 -7.99
C ASN A 10 -6.60 9.43 -7.06
N LYS A 11 -6.08 9.36 -5.83
CA LYS A 11 -6.06 10.44 -4.84
C LYS A 11 -5.07 10.17 -3.70
N GLY A 12 -4.86 11.18 -2.84
CA GLY A 12 -4.11 11.06 -1.58
C GLY A 12 -2.69 10.54 -1.77
N LEU A 13 -2.25 9.68 -0.83
CA LEU A 13 -0.89 9.13 -0.80
C LEU A 13 -0.49 8.42 -2.09
N GLY A 14 -1.41 7.60 -2.65
CA GLY A 14 -1.13 6.88 -3.91
C GLY A 14 -0.92 7.82 -5.09
N PHE A 15 -1.71 8.90 -5.20
CA PHE A 15 -1.54 9.91 -6.25
C PHE A 15 -0.21 10.65 -6.12
N GLU A 16 0.14 11.07 -4.91
CA GLU A 16 1.40 11.79 -4.65
C GLU A 16 2.62 10.88 -4.86
N THR A 17 2.51 9.61 -4.45
CA THR A 17 3.54 8.60 -4.73
C THR A 17 3.75 8.43 -6.24
N ALA A 18 2.64 8.32 -7.00
CA ALA A 18 2.70 8.22 -8.46
C ALA A 18 3.38 9.45 -9.08
N ARG A 19 3.00 10.66 -8.64
CA ARG A 19 3.59 11.92 -9.11
C ARG A 19 5.12 11.94 -8.94
N ARG A 20 5.60 11.60 -7.73
CA ARG A 20 7.03 11.60 -7.42
C ARG A 20 7.81 10.51 -8.16
N LEU A 21 7.24 9.33 -8.32
CA LEU A 21 7.90 8.27 -9.10
C LEU A 21 8.00 8.65 -10.59
N ILE A 22 7.00 9.35 -11.14
CA ILE A 22 7.07 9.90 -12.50
C ILE A 22 8.17 10.95 -12.62
N GLU A 23 8.28 11.86 -11.66
CA GLU A 23 9.37 12.86 -11.60
C GLU A 23 10.75 12.21 -11.49
N ALA A 24 10.84 11.04 -10.85
CA ALA A 24 12.04 10.22 -10.79
C ALA A 24 12.30 9.38 -12.07
N GLY A 25 11.47 9.51 -13.11
CA GLY A 25 11.65 8.86 -14.41
C GLY A 25 11.04 7.46 -14.54
N HIS A 26 10.12 7.08 -13.64
CA HIS A 26 9.41 5.81 -13.73
C HIS A 26 8.23 5.89 -14.72
N ALA A 27 7.95 4.79 -15.44
CA ALA A 27 6.69 4.58 -16.13
C ALA A 27 5.66 4.07 -15.11
N VAL A 28 4.64 4.88 -14.82
CA VAL A 28 3.69 4.59 -13.73
C VAL A 28 2.32 4.18 -14.25
N TYR A 29 1.78 3.09 -13.70
CA TYR A 29 0.39 2.69 -13.81
C TYR A 29 -0.39 3.15 -12.57
N VAL A 30 -1.38 3.99 -12.78
CA VAL A 30 -2.38 4.41 -11.78
C VAL A 30 -3.46 3.34 -11.71
N GLY A 31 -3.41 2.52 -10.67
CA GLY A 31 -4.44 1.53 -10.38
C GLY A 31 -5.59 2.14 -9.57
N ALA A 32 -6.82 2.07 -10.09
CA ALA A 32 -8.01 2.53 -9.37
C ALA A 32 -9.26 1.73 -9.77
N ARG A 33 -10.15 1.46 -8.80
CA ARG A 33 -11.40 0.73 -9.05
C ARG A 33 -12.41 1.54 -9.87
N ASP A 34 -12.49 2.83 -9.60
CA ASP A 34 -13.33 3.77 -10.35
C ASP A 34 -12.60 4.23 -11.61
N ALA A 35 -13.10 3.77 -12.76
CA ALA A 35 -12.46 4.04 -14.04
C ALA A 35 -12.44 5.53 -14.43
N HIS A 36 -13.46 6.31 -14.05
CA HIS A 36 -13.50 7.74 -14.37
C HIS A 36 -12.42 8.50 -13.59
N ARG A 37 -12.43 8.36 -12.25
CA ARG A 37 -11.45 9.02 -11.37
C ARG A 37 -10.02 8.54 -11.64
N GLY A 38 -9.85 7.25 -11.98
CA GLY A 38 -8.54 6.70 -12.33
C GLY A 38 -7.96 7.30 -13.61
N ARG A 39 -8.78 7.41 -14.68
CA ARG A 39 -8.35 8.06 -15.94
C ARG A 39 -8.04 9.55 -15.75
N GLU A 40 -8.87 10.26 -14.99
CA GLU A 40 -8.63 11.66 -14.65
C GLU A 40 -7.28 11.85 -13.95
N ALA A 41 -7.00 11.03 -12.92
CA ALA A 41 -5.74 11.07 -12.19
C ALA A 41 -4.55 10.74 -13.11
N ALA A 42 -4.65 9.69 -13.92
CA ALA A 42 -3.60 9.30 -14.86
C ALA A 42 -3.33 10.40 -15.90
N THR A 43 -4.38 11.04 -16.43
CA THR A 43 -4.23 12.17 -17.37
C THR A 43 -3.49 13.34 -16.73
N ARG A 44 -3.85 13.70 -15.49
CA ARG A 44 -3.20 14.81 -14.75
C ARG A 44 -1.72 14.52 -14.48
N LEU A 45 -1.35 13.25 -14.32
CA LEU A 45 0.01 12.83 -14.04
C LEU A 45 0.84 12.53 -15.29
N GLY A 46 0.23 12.42 -16.47
CA GLY A 46 0.90 11.86 -17.64
C GLY A 46 1.22 10.37 -17.48
N ALA A 47 0.44 9.64 -16.66
CA ALA A 47 0.60 8.24 -16.33
C ALA A 47 -0.32 7.35 -17.16
N ARG A 48 -0.10 6.04 -17.09
CA ARG A 48 -1.02 5.03 -17.64
C ARG A 48 -2.10 4.70 -16.62
N PHE A 49 -3.31 4.45 -17.06
CA PHE A 49 -4.41 4.00 -16.21
C PHE A 49 -4.63 2.50 -16.37
N VAL A 50 -4.84 1.80 -15.26
CA VAL A 50 -5.37 0.45 -15.24
C VAL A 50 -6.52 0.35 -14.23
N GLN A 51 -7.68 -0.17 -14.69
CA GLN A 51 -8.77 -0.42 -13.75
C GLN A 51 -8.38 -1.58 -12.84
N LEU A 52 -8.43 -1.35 -11.52
CA LEU A 52 -8.00 -2.31 -10.53
C LEU A 52 -8.80 -2.15 -9.24
N ASP A 53 -9.72 -3.07 -8.99
CA ASP A 53 -10.37 -3.27 -7.70
C ASP A 53 -9.67 -4.42 -6.97
N VAL A 54 -9.00 -4.11 -5.87
CA VAL A 54 -8.24 -5.10 -5.10
C VAL A 54 -9.12 -6.15 -4.42
N THR A 55 -10.43 -5.93 -4.35
CA THR A 55 -11.41 -6.87 -3.78
C THR A 55 -12.02 -7.81 -4.82
N ASP A 56 -11.71 -7.59 -6.11
CA ASP A 56 -12.22 -8.36 -7.24
C ASP A 56 -11.08 -9.10 -7.95
N GLU A 57 -11.12 -10.44 -7.89
CA GLU A 57 -10.10 -11.32 -8.46
C GLU A 57 -9.96 -11.15 -9.99
N ASP A 58 -11.09 -10.98 -10.70
CA ASP A 58 -11.09 -10.85 -12.16
C ASP A 58 -10.56 -9.47 -12.57
N SER A 59 -10.90 -8.41 -11.83
CA SER A 59 -10.34 -7.08 -12.02
C SER A 59 -8.82 -7.09 -11.84
N VAL A 60 -8.32 -7.76 -10.81
CA VAL A 60 -6.87 -7.86 -10.53
C VAL A 60 -6.15 -8.63 -11.64
N LYS A 61 -6.70 -9.77 -12.11
CA LYS A 61 -6.15 -10.55 -13.23
C LYS A 61 -6.13 -9.74 -14.52
N ALA A 62 -7.22 -9.05 -14.84
CA ALA A 62 -7.29 -8.21 -16.04
C ALA A 62 -6.24 -7.08 -15.99
N ALA A 63 -6.03 -6.46 -14.83
CA ALA A 63 -5.00 -5.45 -14.64
C ALA A 63 -3.58 -6.02 -14.87
N ALA A 64 -3.29 -7.21 -14.35
CA ALA A 64 -1.99 -7.87 -14.57
C ALA A 64 -1.75 -8.19 -16.04
N GLU A 65 -2.79 -8.66 -16.78
CA GLU A 65 -2.69 -8.91 -18.21
C GLU A 65 -2.41 -7.63 -19.02
N ILE A 66 -3.05 -6.52 -18.67
CA ILE A 66 -2.79 -5.23 -19.33
C ILE A 66 -1.33 -4.81 -19.14
N VAL A 67 -0.82 -4.87 -17.91
CA VAL A 67 0.58 -4.49 -17.61
C VAL A 67 1.55 -5.45 -18.29
N ARG A 68 1.23 -6.76 -18.32
CA ARG A 68 2.03 -7.77 -19.00
C ARG A 68 2.13 -7.50 -20.49
N ALA A 69 1.02 -7.20 -21.14
CA ALA A 69 0.98 -6.94 -22.58
C ALA A 69 1.71 -5.64 -22.98
N ASP A 70 1.66 -4.63 -22.13
CA ASP A 70 2.19 -3.29 -22.40
C ASP A 70 3.68 -3.13 -21.96
N ALA A 71 4.08 -3.72 -20.83
CA ALA A 71 5.42 -3.54 -20.26
C ALA A 71 6.22 -4.84 -20.13
N GLY A 72 5.57 -5.99 -20.07
CA GLY A 72 6.21 -7.30 -19.93
C GLY A 72 6.84 -7.59 -18.56
N ARG A 73 7.00 -6.57 -17.72
CA ARG A 73 7.61 -6.66 -16.38
C ARG A 73 7.07 -5.59 -15.43
N LEU A 74 7.28 -5.79 -14.14
CA LEU A 74 7.01 -4.80 -13.10
C LEU A 74 8.21 -4.71 -12.16
N ASP A 75 8.75 -3.51 -11.96
CA ASP A 75 9.91 -3.27 -11.10
C ASP A 75 9.46 -2.76 -9.72
N VAL A 76 8.33 -2.04 -9.63
CA VAL A 76 7.81 -1.49 -8.38
C VAL A 76 6.31 -1.75 -8.25
N LEU A 77 5.89 -2.40 -7.16
CA LEU A 77 4.51 -2.52 -6.76
C LEU A 77 4.27 -1.78 -5.45
N VAL A 78 3.36 -0.80 -5.46
CA VAL A 78 2.90 -0.13 -4.23
C VAL A 78 1.47 -0.54 -3.94
N ASN A 79 1.28 -1.40 -2.95
CA ASN A 79 -0.03 -1.76 -2.41
C ASN A 79 -0.47 -0.66 -1.43
N ASN A 80 -1.10 0.39 -1.99
CA ASN A 80 -1.54 1.56 -1.25
C ASN A 80 -3.07 1.57 -1.01
N ALA A 81 -3.86 0.87 -1.82
CA ALA A 81 -5.30 0.81 -1.62
C ALA A 81 -5.65 0.30 -0.21
N GLY A 82 -6.51 1.01 0.49
CA GLY A 82 -6.91 0.65 1.84
C GLY A 82 -8.15 1.43 2.31
N ILE A 83 -8.80 0.91 3.34
CA ILE A 83 -9.96 1.53 4.01
C ILE A 83 -9.75 1.60 5.52
N ALA A 84 -10.39 2.56 6.17
CA ALA A 84 -10.31 2.75 7.63
C ALA A 84 -11.24 1.81 8.43
N GLY A 85 -11.88 0.86 7.77
CA GLY A 85 -12.81 -0.06 8.40
C GLY A 85 -14.16 0.55 8.77
N ALA A 86 -14.85 -0.06 9.72
CA ALA A 86 -16.21 0.32 10.12
C ALA A 86 -16.29 1.64 10.92
N ARG A 87 -15.15 2.30 11.19
CA ARG A 87 -15.03 3.55 11.98
C ARG A 87 -15.69 3.49 13.36
N LYS A 88 -15.75 2.32 13.96
CA LYS A 88 -16.25 2.09 15.33
C LYS A 88 -15.15 2.33 16.35
N LEU A 89 -14.47 3.48 16.26
CA LEU A 89 -13.35 3.84 17.12
C LEU A 89 -13.79 3.84 18.59
N GLY A 90 -13.01 3.16 19.45
CA GLY A 90 -13.26 3.06 20.88
C GLY A 90 -14.44 2.17 21.27
N ARG A 91 -15.18 1.61 20.32
CA ARG A 91 -16.37 0.77 20.56
C ARG A 91 -16.14 -0.65 20.06
N ILE A 92 -15.13 -1.32 20.59
CA ILE A 92 -14.74 -2.67 20.15
C ILE A 92 -15.91 -3.65 20.20
N GLY A 93 -16.77 -3.57 21.24
CA GLY A 93 -17.94 -4.44 21.39
C GLY A 93 -18.97 -4.34 20.28
N ASP A 94 -18.92 -3.29 19.47
CA ASP A 94 -19.85 -3.08 18.33
C ASP A 94 -19.27 -3.60 17.00
N VAL A 95 -17.98 -4.00 16.97
CA VAL A 95 -17.33 -4.52 15.77
C VAL A 95 -17.71 -5.98 15.57
N THR A 96 -18.29 -6.29 14.44
CA THR A 96 -18.71 -7.65 14.08
C THR A 96 -17.65 -8.34 13.21
N ALA A 97 -17.74 -9.67 13.09
CA ALA A 97 -16.92 -10.42 12.15
C ALA A 97 -17.11 -9.95 10.69
N ALA A 98 -18.31 -9.51 10.31
CA ALA A 98 -18.59 -8.97 8.98
C ALA A 98 -17.87 -7.63 8.75
N ASP A 99 -17.78 -6.76 9.75
CA ASP A 99 -16.99 -5.53 9.69
C ASP A 99 -15.50 -5.85 9.46
N MET A 100 -14.98 -6.84 10.20
CA MET A 100 -13.60 -7.30 10.03
C MET A 100 -13.36 -7.89 8.64
N MET A 101 -14.24 -8.76 8.15
CA MET A 101 -14.12 -9.33 6.79
C MET A 101 -14.03 -8.24 5.73
N THR A 102 -14.88 -7.20 5.80
CA THR A 102 -14.86 -6.07 4.87
C THR A 102 -13.52 -5.33 4.90
N THR A 103 -12.98 -5.07 6.09
CA THR A 103 -11.70 -4.37 6.24
C THR A 103 -10.54 -5.24 5.76
N TYR A 104 -10.53 -6.51 6.12
CA TYR A 104 -9.50 -7.47 5.71
C TYR A 104 -9.54 -7.74 4.21
N ASP A 105 -10.71 -7.75 3.59
CA ASP A 105 -10.84 -8.00 2.16
C ASP A 105 -10.08 -6.96 1.33
N THR A 106 -10.12 -5.69 1.75
CA THR A 106 -9.34 -4.63 1.10
C THR A 106 -7.89 -4.61 1.60
N ASN A 107 -7.67 -4.53 2.92
CA ASN A 107 -6.36 -4.18 3.49
C ASN A 107 -5.37 -5.34 3.53
N VAL A 108 -5.86 -6.58 3.50
CA VAL A 108 -5.03 -7.80 3.61
C VAL A 108 -5.19 -8.68 2.37
N PHE A 109 -6.40 -9.18 2.12
CA PHE A 109 -6.62 -10.12 1.01
C PHE A 109 -6.43 -9.44 -0.35
N GLY A 110 -6.80 -8.16 -0.46
CA GLY A 110 -6.53 -7.35 -1.66
C GLY A 110 -5.05 -7.25 -1.97
N VAL A 111 -4.21 -7.04 -0.94
CA VAL A 111 -2.74 -7.03 -1.11
C VAL A 111 -2.23 -8.41 -1.56
N VAL A 112 -2.77 -9.50 -0.99
CA VAL A 112 -2.40 -10.86 -1.40
C VAL A 112 -2.83 -11.14 -2.84
N ARG A 113 -4.07 -10.78 -3.24
CA ARG A 113 -4.55 -10.94 -4.63
C ARG A 113 -3.67 -10.21 -5.63
N VAL A 114 -3.42 -8.91 -5.37
CA VAL A 114 -2.59 -8.09 -6.27
C VAL A 114 -1.18 -8.64 -6.33
N THR A 115 -0.54 -8.89 -5.18
CA THR A 115 0.82 -9.41 -5.16
C THR A 115 0.91 -10.74 -5.93
N HIS A 116 -0.02 -11.67 -5.69
CA HIS A 116 -0.06 -12.98 -6.37
C HIS A 116 -0.18 -12.84 -7.89
N ALA A 117 -1.09 -12.01 -8.38
CA ALA A 117 -1.30 -11.82 -9.81
C ALA A 117 -0.11 -11.13 -10.51
N PHE A 118 0.61 -10.26 -9.80
CA PHE A 118 1.75 -9.53 -10.34
C PHE A 118 3.10 -10.20 -10.06
N LEU A 119 3.16 -11.29 -9.29
CA LEU A 119 4.41 -12.02 -9.02
C LEU A 119 5.22 -12.37 -10.28
N PRO A 120 4.63 -12.93 -11.34
CA PRO A 120 5.41 -13.27 -12.54
C PRO A 120 6.03 -12.04 -13.21
N LEU A 121 5.37 -10.88 -13.12
CA LEU A 121 5.89 -9.61 -13.65
C LEU A 121 6.98 -9.02 -12.76
N LEU A 122 6.87 -9.18 -11.45
CA LEU A 122 7.90 -8.79 -10.48
C LEU A 122 9.14 -9.66 -10.64
N GLU A 123 8.99 -10.98 -10.81
CA GLU A 123 10.11 -11.90 -11.07
C GLU A 123 10.84 -11.60 -12.39
N ALA A 124 10.15 -10.98 -13.36
CA ALA A 124 10.74 -10.49 -14.61
C ALA A 124 11.34 -9.08 -14.47
N GLY A 125 11.15 -8.42 -13.33
CA GLY A 125 11.64 -7.06 -13.05
C GLY A 125 13.12 -7.00 -12.79
N ASP A 126 13.68 -5.78 -12.87
CA ASP A 126 15.05 -5.49 -12.50
C ASP A 126 15.10 -4.93 -11.07
N ALA A 127 15.70 -5.69 -10.14
CA ALA A 127 15.72 -5.38 -8.71
C ALA A 127 14.33 -5.04 -8.12
N PRO A 128 13.33 -5.94 -8.24
CA PRO A 128 11.94 -5.62 -7.95
C PRO A 128 11.67 -5.31 -6.48
N VAL A 129 10.77 -4.34 -6.27
CA VAL A 129 10.40 -3.83 -4.94
C VAL A 129 8.87 -3.87 -4.77
N VAL A 130 8.42 -4.35 -3.61
CA VAL A 130 7.02 -4.27 -3.18
C VAL A 130 6.93 -3.47 -1.89
N VAL A 131 6.13 -2.40 -1.92
CA VAL A 131 5.84 -1.56 -0.75
C VAL A 131 4.39 -1.75 -0.34
N ASN A 132 4.18 -2.26 0.87
CA ASN A 132 2.85 -2.43 1.46
C ASN A 132 2.57 -1.28 2.43
N VAL A 133 1.60 -0.42 2.10
CA VAL A 133 1.26 0.73 2.95
C VAL A 133 0.45 0.25 4.16
N SER A 134 1.14 0.18 5.30
CA SER A 134 0.58 -0.17 6.60
C SER A 134 0.21 1.08 7.40
N SER A 135 0.49 1.10 8.69
CA SER A 135 0.24 2.19 9.63
C SER A 135 0.98 1.90 10.93
N GLY A 136 1.38 2.91 11.68
CA GLY A 136 1.87 2.77 13.06
C GLY A 136 0.88 2.02 13.96
N LEU A 137 -0.43 2.12 13.66
CA LEU A 137 -1.48 1.33 14.32
C LEU A 137 -1.40 -0.18 14.03
N GLY A 138 -0.58 -0.61 13.09
CA GLY A 138 -0.26 -2.03 12.84
C GLY A 138 0.88 -2.57 13.68
N SER A 139 1.59 -1.71 14.44
CA SER A 139 2.63 -2.13 15.37
C SER A 139 2.03 -2.53 16.71
N VAL A 140 2.17 -3.81 17.10
CA VAL A 140 1.76 -4.27 18.45
C VAL A 140 2.58 -3.55 19.53
N ALA A 141 3.88 -3.37 19.30
CA ALA A 141 4.74 -2.65 20.23
C ALA A 141 4.27 -1.19 20.46
N ALA A 142 3.92 -0.46 19.38
CA ALA A 142 3.47 0.93 19.50
C ALA A 142 2.06 1.03 20.12
N THR A 143 1.14 0.14 19.77
CA THR A 143 -0.24 0.16 20.28
C THR A 143 -0.38 -0.33 21.73
N THR A 144 0.65 -0.98 22.29
CA THR A 144 0.68 -1.43 23.69
C THR A 144 1.57 -0.55 24.60
N ASP A 145 2.30 0.42 24.04
CA ASP A 145 3.13 1.35 24.79
C ASP A 145 2.34 2.63 25.18
N PRO A 146 2.04 2.87 26.49
CA PRO A 146 1.28 4.03 26.93
C PRO A 146 1.91 5.39 26.59
N SER A 147 3.20 5.44 26.29
CA SER A 147 3.91 6.68 25.90
C SER A 147 3.65 7.08 24.44
N ARG A 148 3.12 6.17 23.61
CA ARG A 148 2.89 6.35 22.18
C ARG A 148 1.50 6.88 21.89
N VAL A 149 1.37 7.61 20.78
CA VAL A 149 0.06 8.12 20.35
C VAL A 149 -0.86 6.99 19.85
N GLU A 150 -0.27 5.94 19.29
CA GLU A 150 -0.96 4.75 18.78
C GLU A 150 -1.71 4.00 19.89
N PHE A 151 -1.21 4.02 21.13
CA PHE A 151 -1.87 3.43 22.31
C PHE A 151 -3.27 4.02 22.55
N ARG A 152 -3.50 5.27 22.17
CA ARG A 152 -4.77 5.97 22.39
C ARG A 152 -5.83 5.63 21.33
N VAL A 153 -5.48 4.88 20.29
CA VAL A 153 -6.37 4.55 19.19
C VAL A 153 -6.81 3.10 19.27
N THR A 154 -8.12 2.89 19.46
CA THR A 154 -8.73 1.57 19.52
C THR A 154 -9.62 1.38 18.29
N ALA A 155 -9.13 0.62 17.30
CA ALA A 155 -9.85 0.30 16.06
C ALA A 155 -9.57 -1.17 15.70
N LEU A 156 -10.43 -2.08 16.18
CA LEU A 156 -10.18 -3.52 16.14
C LEU A 156 -9.90 -4.04 14.72
N ASP A 157 -10.77 -3.72 13.78
CA ASP A 157 -10.70 -4.18 12.40
C ASP A 157 -9.52 -3.55 11.64
N TYR A 158 -9.31 -2.23 11.79
CA TYR A 158 -8.24 -1.53 11.11
C TYR A 158 -6.86 -1.93 11.65
N ASN A 159 -6.64 -1.78 12.98
CA ASN A 159 -5.33 -2.04 13.60
C ASN A 159 -4.90 -3.48 13.33
N SER A 160 -5.80 -4.46 13.55
CA SER A 160 -5.49 -5.86 13.29
C SER A 160 -5.20 -6.15 11.81
N SER A 161 -5.90 -5.49 10.88
CA SER A 161 -5.62 -5.64 9.45
C SER A 161 -4.23 -5.12 9.07
N LYS A 162 -3.80 -4.02 9.68
CA LYS A 162 -2.46 -3.44 9.43
C LYS A 162 -1.35 -4.26 10.08
N THR A 163 -1.60 -4.87 11.24
CA THR A 163 -0.69 -5.87 11.84
C THR A 163 -0.57 -7.11 10.96
N ALA A 164 -1.69 -7.65 10.47
CA ALA A 164 -1.69 -8.77 9.54
C ALA A 164 -0.92 -8.47 8.26
N LEU A 165 -1.03 -7.25 7.72
CA LEU A 165 -0.29 -6.81 6.54
C LEU A 165 1.24 -6.80 6.76
N VAL A 166 1.72 -6.39 7.96
CA VAL A 166 3.15 -6.46 8.31
C VAL A 166 3.62 -7.92 8.30
N MET A 167 2.85 -8.85 8.88
CA MET A 167 3.18 -10.27 8.85
C MET A 167 3.18 -10.84 7.43
N VAL A 168 2.16 -10.52 6.61
CA VAL A 168 2.09 -10.92 5.19
C VAL A 168 3.33 -10.45 4.44
N THR A 169 3.76 -9.20 4.66
CA THR A 169 4.98 -8.63 4.06
C THR A 169 6.22 -9.46 4.40
N SER A 170 6.41 -9.79 5.67
CA SER A 170 7.52 -10.60 6.15
C SER A 170 7.54 -12.01 5.53
N GLN A 171 6.36 -12.64 5.35
CA GLN A 171 6.28 -13.98 4.75
C GLN A 171 6.63 -13.95 3.26
N TYR A 172 6.16 -12.94 2.51
CA TYR A 172 6.57 -12.76 1.10
C TYR A 172 8.06 -12.50 0.98
N ALA A 173 8.65 -11.67 1.83
CA ALA A 173 10.10 -11.41 1.82
C ALA A 173 10.94 -12.68 2.01
N LYS A 174 10.49 -13.60 2.88
CA LYS A 174 11.15 -14.90 3.09
C LYS A 174 10.98 -15.84 1.90
N ALA A 175 9.80 -15.85 1.27
CA ALA A 175 9.49 -16.73 0.16
C ALA A 175 10.15 -16.30 -1.15
N TYR A 176 10.37 -15.00 -1.35
CA TYR A 176 10.87 -14.40 -2.58
C TYR A 176 12.10 -13.51 -2.31
N PRO A 177 13.27 -14.10 -2.00
CA PRO A 177 14.48 -13.34 -1.59
C PRO A 177 15.03 -12.42 -2.68
N ALA A 178 14.67 -12.62 -3.94
CA ALA A 178 15.04 -11.75 -5.06
C ALA A 178 14.20 -10.47 -5.13
N ILE A 179 13.07 -10.40 -4.43
CA ILE A 179 12.15 -9.26 -4.41
C ILE A 179 12.24 -8.58 -3.04
N ARG A 180 12.35 -7.25 -3.00
CA ARG A 180 12.36 -6.49 -1.75
C ARG A 180 10.94 -6.19 -1.30
N PHE A 181 10.46 -6.85 -0.25
CA PHE A 181 9.14 -6.62 0.34
C PHE A 181 9.27 -5.85 1.64
N ASN A 182 8.65 -4.67 1.74
CA ASN A 182 8.64 -3.90 2.99
C ASN A 182 7.26 -3.31 3.27
N ALA A 183 6.89 -3.24 4.54
CA ALA A 183 5.75 -2.49 5.02
C ALA A 183 6.20 -1.07 5.41
N VAL A 184 5.31 -0.09 5.24
CA VAL A 184 5.59 1.30 5.63
C VAL A 184 4.44 1.90 6.43
N ASP A 185 4.80 2.76 7.39
CA ASP A 185 3.88 3.66 8.07
C ASP A 185 4.05 5.07 7.52
N PRO A 186 3.07 5.60 6.78
CA PRO A 186 3.10 6.97 6.27
C PRO A 186 2.86 8.03 7.36
N GLY A 187 2.57 7.63 8.59
CA GLY A 187 2.16 8.51 9.68
C GLY A 187 0.71 9.01 9.54
N TYR A 188 0.28 9.88 10.47
CA TYR A 188 -1.09 10.41 10.48
C TYR A 188 -1.26 11.51 9.45
N THR A 189 -1.52 11.12 8.23
CA THR A 189 -1.60 11.97 7.03
C THR A 189 -3.03 12.42 6.75
N ALA A 190 -3.22 13.72 6.43
CA ALA A 190 -4.53 14.31 6.10
C ALA A 190 -5.02 13.82 4.73
N THR A 191 -5.87 12.80 4.74
CA THR A 191 -6.47 12.19 3.54
C THR A 191 -7.96 11.92 3.76
N ASP A 192 -8.67 11.56 2.69
CA ASP A 192 -10.07 11.14 2.78
C ASP A 192 -10.27 9.95 3.74
N LEU A 193 -9.25 9.12 3.95
CA LEU A 193 -9.32 7.97 4.83
C LEU A 193 -9.71 8.35 6.27
N ASN A 194 -9.26 9.52 6.73
CA ASN A 194 -9.52 10.02 8.07
C ASN A 194 -10.30 11.36 8.09
N GLY A 195 -10.93 11.73 6.98
CA GLY A 195 -11.65 13.00 6.85
C GLY A 195 -10.75 14.22 6.95
N HIS A 196 -9.52 14.10 6.47
CA HIS A 196 -8.47 15.14 6.47
C HIS A 196 -8.04 15.62 7.85
N GLN A 197 -8.17 14.77 8.89
CA GLN A 197 -7.81 15.07 10.28
C GLN A 197 -6.34 14.75 10.60
N GLY A 198 -5.54 14.34 9.61
CA GLY A 198 -4.12 14.07 9.79
C GLY A 198 -3.31 15.31 10.18
N THR A 199 -2.22 15.10 10.92
CA THR A 199 -1.32 16.16 11.41
C THR A 199 -0.21 16.50 10.42
N GLN A 200 -0.07 15.72 9.36
CA GLN A 200 0.91 15.94 8.28
C GLN A 200 0.25 15.97 6.90
N THR A 201 0.93 16.57 5.95
CA THR A 201 0.46 16.69 4.56
C THR A 201 0.59 15.36 3.80
N VAL A 202 -0.06 15.28 2.63
CA VAL A 202 0.06 14.12 1.73
C VAL A 202 1.48 13.96 1.22
N GLU A 203 2.16 15.07 0.97
CA GLU A 203 3.55 15.14 0.52
C GLU A 203 4.50 14.54 1.57
N GLU A 204 4.31 14.91 2.84
CA GLU A 204 5.10 14.36 3.96
C GLU A 204 4.85 12.87 4.15
N GLY A 205 3.58 12.43 4.08
CA GLY A 205 3.22 11.02 4.23
C GLY A 205 3.71 10.13 3.07
N ALA A 206 3.76 10.66 1.85
CA ALA A 206 4.27 9.92 0.70
C ALA A 206 5.79 9.71 0.71
N GLU A 207 6.54 10.46 1.51
CA GLU A 207 8.01 10.42 1.54
C GLU A 207 8.56 9.02 1.81
N ILE A 208 8.06 8.35 2.86
CA ILE A 208 8.50 7.00 3.20
C ILE A 208 8.11 5.98 2.11
N ILE A 209 6.94 6.15 1.48
CA ILE A 209 6.49 5.25 0.42
C ILE A 209 7.44 5.36 -0.78
N VAL A 210 7.74 6.59 -1.23
CA VAL A 210 8.66 6.85 -2.34
C VAL A 210 10.07 6.37 -2.01
N ARG A 211 10.58 6.65 -0.81
CA ARG A 211 11.90 6.19 -0.36
C ARG A 211 12.00 4.67 -0.46
N MET A 212 11.01 3.93 0.04
CA MET A 212 11.03 2.47 0.03
C MET A 212 10.72 1.88 -1.36
N ALA A 213 10.01 2.61 -2.22
CA ALA A 213 9.80 2.24 -3.62
C ALA A 213 11.05 2.44 -4.50
N SER A 214 12.03 3.20 -4.01
CA SER A 214 13.25 3.58 -4.74
C SER A 214 14.52 2.88 -4.20
N ILE A 215 14.38 1.87 -3.34
CA ILE A 215 15.53 1.11 -2.83
C ILE A 215 16.12 0.21 -3.93
N GLY A 216 17.45 0.01 -3.88
CA GLY A 216 18.13 -0.91 -4.80
C GLY A 216 18.08 -2.37 -4.34
N ALA A 217 18.74 -3.24 -5.10
CA ALA A 217 18.84 -4.68 -4.82
C ALA A 217 19.44 -4.99 -3.44
N ASP A 218 20.32 -4.13 -2.92
CA ASP A 218 20.94 -4.27 -1.60
C ASP A 218 20.11 -3.63 -0.46
N GLY A 219 18.92 -3.10 -0.79
CA GLY A 219 18.04 -2.47 0.16
C GLY A 219 17.43 -3.48 1.16
N PRO A 220 16.80 -2.97 2.24
CA PRO A 220 16.16 -3.82 3.24
C PRO A 220 15.00 -4.62 2.65
N THR A 221 14.71 -5.79 3.26
CA THR A 221 13.55 -6.62 2.94
C THR A 221 12.97 -7.25 4.20
N GLY A 222 11.67 -7.45 4.24
CA GLY A 222 10.94 -8.07 5.36
C GLY A 222 10.74 -7.14 6.55
N GLY A 223 11.08 -5.85 6.41
CA GLY A 223 10.98 -4.86 7.49
C GLY A 223 9.69 -4.04 7.47
N PHE A 224 9.50 -3.31 8.56
CA PHE A 224 8.48 -2.30 8.73
C PHE A 224 9.15 -0.96 9.03
N PHE A 225 8.83 0.10 8.29
CA PHE A 225 9.55 1.37 8.32
C PHE A 225 8.60 2.57 8.38
N ASP A 226 8.99 3.60 9.10
CA ASP A 226 8.44 4.94 9.03
C ASP A 226 9.49 5.96 8.52
N LYS A 227 9.19 7.25 8.60
CA LYS A 227 10.14 8.30 8.22
C LYS A 227 11.40 8.32 9.06
N ALA A 228 11.33 7.87 10.31
CA ALA A 228 12.45 7.85 11.24
C ALA A 228 13.34 6.60 11.10
N GLY A 229 12.82 5.53 10.50
CA GLY A 229 13.55 4.28 10.29
C GLY A 229 12.74 3.02 10.58
N PRO A 230 13.36 1.94 11.08
CA PRO A 230 12.66 0.71 11.40
C PRO A 230 11.64 0.90 12.55
N VAL A 231 10.45 0.35 12.35
CA VAL A 231 9.37 0.31 13.36
C VAL A 231 9.36 -1.06 14.03
N ALA A 232 9.26 -1.08 15.36
CA ALA A 232 9.05 -2.35 16.09
C ALA A 232 7.66 -2.91 15.80
N TRP A 233 7.57 -4.25 15.78
CA TRP A 233 6.32 -4.98 15.45
C TRP A 233 5.37 -5.07 16.61
#